data_022099fa7d04804b3085a2d5c4e4d4d8
#
_entry.id   022099fa7d04804b3085a2d5c4e4d4d8
#
_cell.length_a   1.000
_cell.length_b   1.000
_cell.length_c   1.000
_cell.angle_alpha   90.00
_cell.angle_beta   90.00
_cell.angle_gamma   90.00
#
_symmetry.space_group_name_H-M   'P 1'
#
loop_
_entity.id
_entity.type
_entity.pdbx_description
1 polymer ?
#
loop_
_entity_poly.entity_id
_entity_poly.type
_entity_poly.pdbx_seq_one_letter_code
_entity_poly.pdbx_strand_id
1 'polypeptide(L)'
;MILKLCAIAVACLLIGEAEAAPRATKFIPFALIADFDKKSIKEDQKSFTSIVKYGELKHNGERYTLSLKSENLHYFTRYAYNGRGAELSELLYFNDKLYTIGDKTGIVFEVKHGGDLIPWVILSNGPGNQKDGFKAEWATVKDDKLYVGSTGMTFLDKRTGNISKNALWVKEINKEGEVISINWENQYKKVKDAMGISSGFVWHEAVNWSPRKNIWVFMPRKCSKQQFSAQIEENTGCNQIITANENFSDVKAINIDRAAIDPASGFSSFKFIPNTRNNDIFAIKTIERNGQTATYGTVIDINGKTLLPDKRILDDNMKELHFSGSQGIK
;
A
#
# COMPACT_ATOMS: atom_id res chain seq x y z
N MET A 1 1.68 -44.65 78.44
CA MET A 1 2.63 -44.06 77.51
C MET A 1 2.11 -44.31 76.12
N ILE A 2 1.45 -43.32 75.53
CA ILE A 2 0.64 -43.44 74.29
C ILE A 2 1.46 -42.74 73.16
N LEU A 3 1.90 -43.53 72.20
CA LEU A 3 2.52 -43.02 70.97
C LEU A 3 1.43 -42.44 70.06
N LYS A 4 1.56 -41.16 69.71
CA LYS A 4 0.78 -40.52 68.65
C LYS A 4 1.48 -40.73 67.30
N LEU A 5 0.84 -41.44 66.37
CA LEU A 5 1.22 -41.48 64.98
C LEU A 5 0.82 -40.17 64.33
N CYS A 6 1.77 -39.46 63.73
CA CYS A 6 1.49 -38.38 62.81
C CYS A 6 1.28 -38.98 61.41
N ALA A 7 0.08 -38.80 60.87
CA ALA A 7 -0.19 -39.08 59.48
C ALA A 7 0.21 -37.87 58.62
N ILE A 8 1.17 -38.11 57.71
CA ILE A 8 1.57 -37.12 56.65
C ILE A 8 0.61 -37.32 55.47
N ALA A 9 -0.27 -36.35 55.26
CA ALA A 9 -1.08 -36.29 54.05
C ALA A 9 -0.27 -35.63 52.92
N VAL A 10 0.10 -36.41 51.90
CA VAL A 10 0.69 -35.87 50.66
C VAL A 10 -0.46 -35.46 49.74
N ALA A 11 -0.69 -34.14 49.59
CA ALA A 11 -1.59 -33.61 48.59
C ALA A 11 -0.82 -33.47 47.26
N CYS A 12 -1.12 -34.36 46.30
CA CYS A 12 -0.69 -34.20 44.92
C CYS A 12 -1.58 -33.11 44.29
N LEU A 13 -1.00 -31.93 44.03
CA LEU A 13 -1.60 -30.89 43.18
C LEU A 13 -1.35 -31.29 41.74
N LEU A 14 -2.32 -31.82 41.03
CA LEU A 14 -2.31 -31.93 39.58
C LEU A 14 -2.52 -30.52 39.01
N ILE A 15 -1.44 -29.89 38.64
CA ILE A 15 -1.48 -28.67 37.81
C ILE A 15 -1.82 -29.16 36.40
N GLY A 16 -3.11 -29.25 36.08
CA GLY A 16 -3.57 -29.38 34.72
C GLY A 16 -3.12 -28.10 33.96
N GLU A 17 -2.30 -28.24 32.94
CA GLU A 17 -2.10 -27.18 31.96
C GLU A 17 -3.48 -26.84 31.39
N ALA A 18 -3.98 -25.66 31.72
CA ALA A 18 -5.19 -25.16 31.10
C ALA A 18 -4.88 -24.97 29.61
N GLU A 19 -5.36 -25.88 28.75
CA GLU A 19 -5.38 -25.65 27.31
C GLU A 19 -6.02 -24.27 27.07
N ALA A 20 -5.23 -23.35 26.55
CA ALA A 20 -5.73 -22.03 26.20
C ALA A 20 -6.88 -22.22 25.20
N ALA A 21 -8.06 -21.72 25.55
CA ALA A 21 -9.21 -21.79 24.67
C ALA A 21 -8.82 -21.33 23.26
N PRO A 22 -9.22 -22.03 22.19
CA PRO A 22 -8.83 -21.70 20.83
C PRO A 22 -9.20 -20.25 20.55
N ARG A 23 -8.20 -19.41 20.18
CA ARG A 23 -8.43 -18.00 19.85
C ARG A 23 -9.39 -17.94 18.68
N ALA A 24 -10.49 -17.20 18.84
CA ALA A 24 -11.50 -17.06 17.80
C ALA A 24 -10.87 -16.58 16.49
N THR A 25 -11.17 -17.28 15.40
CA THR A 25 -10.72 -16.87 14.06
C THR A 25 -11.28 -15.49 13.72
N LYS A 26 -10.39 -14.56 13.37
CA LYS A 26 -10.75 -13.22 12.91
C LYS A 26 -10.83 -13.22 11.37
N PHE A 27 -11.90 -12.63 10.85
CA PHE A 27 -12.14 -12.44 9.44
C PHE A 27 -11.99 -10.95 9.13
N ILE A 28 -11.13 -10.63 8.19
CA ILE A 28 -10.76 -9.24 7.84
C ILE A 28 -10.99 -9.06 6.35
N PRO A 29 -12.16 -8.52 5.96
CA PRO A 29 -12.47 -8.29 4.56
C PRO A 29 -11.65 -7.14 4.00
N PHE A 30 -11.25 -7.25 2.73
CA PHE A 30 -10.52 -6.21 2.01
C PHE A 30 -10.99 -6.10 0.56
N ALA A 31 -10.62 -5.00 -0.09
CA ALA A 31 -10.83 -4.76 -1.51
C ALA A 31 -9.51 -4.38 -2.18
N LEU A 32 -9.35 -4.82 -3.43
CA LEU A 32 -8.26 -4.46 -4.33
C LEU A 32 -8.84 -3.74 -5.54
N ILE A 33 -8.17 -2.70 -6.02
CA ILE A 33 -8.53 -2.04 -7.28
C ILE A 33 -7.47 -2.30 -8.35
N ALA A 34 -7.89 -2.48 -9.60
CA ALA A 34 -6.98 -2.80 -10.69
C ALA A 34 -6.71 -1.60 -11.58
N ASP A 35 -5.46 -1.44 -11.97
CA ASP A 35 -5.04 -0.65 -13.10
C ASP A 35 -4.91 -1.57 -14.34
N PHE A 36 -5.65 -1.26 -15.41
CA PHE A 36 -5.63 -2.03 -16.64
C PHE A 36 -4.91 -1.33 -17.78
N ASP A 37 -4.36 -0.17 -17.56
CA ASP A 37 -3.70 0.60 -18.61
C ASP A 37 -4.58 0.68 -19.88
N LYS A 38 -4.01 0.36 -21.04
CA LYS A 38 -4.71 0.34 -22.33
C LYS A 38 -5.82 -0.70 -22.43
N LYS A 39 -5.78 -1.76 -21.62
CA LYS A 39 -6.83 -2.79 -21.58
C LYS A 39 -8.11 -2.30 -20.89
N SER A 40 -8.09 -1.12 -20.27
CA SER A 40 -9.24 -0.49 -19.64
C SER A 40 -10.28 0.06 -20.62
N ILE A 41 -9.89 0.34 -21.88
CA ILE A 41 -10.78 0.94 -22.88
C ILE A 41 -11.93 -0.03 -23.23
N LYS A 42 -13.16 0.50 -23.26
CA LYS A 42 -14.35 -0.26 -23.61
C LYS A 42 -14.59 -0.24 -25.12
N GLU A 43 -15.54 -1.05 -25.56
CA GLU A 43 -15.95 -1.16 -26.99
C GLU A 43 -16.43 0.18 -27.57
N ASP A 44 -17.03 1.07 -26.77
CA ASP A 44 -17.47 2.39 -27.19
C ASP A 44 -16.31 3.37 -27.50
N GLN A 45 -15.06 2.98 -27.22
CA GLN A 45 -13.84 3.77 -27.37
C GLN A 45 -13.86 5.13 -26.65
N LYS A 46 -14.78 5.34 -25.68
CA LYS A 46 -15.00 6.60 -24.97
C LYS A 46 -15.03 6.45 -23.46
N SER A 47 -15.21 5.24 -22.98
CA SER A 47 -15.23 4.93 -21.56
C SER A 47 -14.17 3.90 -21.20
N PHE A 48 -13.76 3.92 -19.94
CA PHE A 48 -12.71 3.08 -19.37
C PHE A 48 -13.24 2.34 -18.17
N THR A 49 -12.81 1.12 -17.98
CA THR A 49 -13.21 0.29 -16.85
C THR A 49 -12.03 0.03 -15.92
N SER A 50 -12.32 -0.03 -14.63
CA SER A 50 -11.46 -0.60 -13.60
C SER A 50 -12.22 -1.67 -12.84
N ILE A 51 -11.53 -2.63 -12.24
CA ILE A 51 -12.16 -3.70 -11.47
C ILE A 51 -11.79 -3.55 -10.02
N VAL A 52 -12.78 -3.70 -9.14
CA VAL A 52 -12.57 -3.92 -7.70
C VAL A 52 -12.84 -5.38 -7.40
N LYS A 53 -11.88 -6.02 -6.75
CA LYS A 53 -11.94 -7.40 -6.30
C LYS A 53 -11.93 -7.49 -4.79
N TYR A 54 -12.85 -8.23 -4.22
CA TYR A 54 -12.90 -8.46 -2.78
C TYR A 54 -12.14 -9.70 -2.36
N GLY A 55 -11.61 -9.65 -1.14
CA GLY A 55 -10.95 -10.78 -0.52
C GLY A 55 -11.13 -10.77 0.99
N GLU A 56 -10.54 -11.76 1.62
CA GLU A 56 -10.57 -11.94 3.06
C GLU A 56 -9.23 -12.46 3.57
N LEU A 57 -8.70 -11.79 4.59
CA LEU A 57 -7.67 -12.35 5.47
C LEU A 57 -8.35 -13.03 6.65
N LYS A 58 -7.91 -14.26 6.97
CA LYS A 58 -8.29 -14.97 8.18
C LYS A 58 -7.07 -15.10 9.09
N HIS A 59 -7.27 -14.84 10.37
CA HIS A 59 -6.24 -15.05 11.40
C HIS A 59 -6.79 -15.93 12.49
N ASN A 60 -6.24 -17.14 12.67
CA ASN A 60 -6.69 -18.11 13.66
C ASN A 60 -6.00 -18.00 15.03
N GLY A 61 -5.28 -16.90 15.27
CA GLY A 61 -4.48 -16.70 16.47
C GLY A 61 -2.99 -17.03 16.30
N GLU A 62 -2.63 -17.81 15.27
CA GLU A 62 -1.25 -18.23 14.98
C GLU A 62 -0.78 -17.76 13.61
N ARG A 63 -1.60 -17.91 12.58
CA ARG A 63 -1.24 -17.64 11.19
C ARG A 63 -2.34 -16.91 10.43
N TYR A 64 -1.89 -16.17 9.43
CA TYR A 64 -2.76 -15.57 8.43
C TYR A 64 -2.99 -16.52 7.24
N THR A 65 -4.18 -16.47 6.68
CA THR A 65 -4.51 -17.05 5.37
C THR A 65 -5.25 -16.03 4.53
N LEU A 66 -5.11 -16.12 3.21
CA LEU A 66 -5.63 -15.15 2.24
C LEU A 66 -6.47 -15.86 1.20
N SER A 67 -7.65 -15.31 0.89
CA SER A 67 -8.51 -15.76 -0.21
C SER A 67 -9.15 -14.56 -0.93
N LEU A 68 -9.37 -14.69 -2.24
CA LEU A 68 -10.15 -13.74 -3.03
C LEU A 68 -11.54 -14.32 -3.29
N LYS A 69 -12.53 -13.42 -3.43
CA LYS A 69 -13.86 -13.76 -3.93
C LYS A 69 -13.82 -13.91 -5.45
N SER A 70 -14.73 -14.70 -6.01
CA SER A 70 -14.84 -14.89 -7.47
C SER A 70 -15.37 -13.65 -8.19
N GLU A 71 -16.24 -12.90 -7.53
CA GLU A 71 -16.94 -11.76 -8.11
C GLU A 71 -16.01 -10.55 -8.30
N ASN A 72 -16.24 -9.82 -9.39
CA ASN A 72 -15.59 -8.53 -9.66
C ASN A 72 -16.68 -7.45 -9.73
N LEU A 73 -16.39 -6.28 -9.15
CA LEU A 73 -17.20 -5.08 -9.40
C LEU A 73 -16.49 -4.22 -10.45
N HIS A 74 -17.26 -3.72 -11.41
CA HIS A 74 -16.75 -2.86 -12.46
C HIS A 74 -17.06 -1.39 -12.14
N TYR A 75 -16.05 -0.54 -12.26
CA TYR A 75 -16.15 0.90 -12.14
C TYR A 75 -15.80 1.56 -13.45
N PHE A 76 -16.47 2.67 -13.74
CA PHE A 76 -16.40 3.32 -15.04
C PHE A 76 -16.04 4.79 -14.93
N THR A 77 -15.24 5.26 -15.87
CA THR A 77 -14.92 6.67 -16.03
C THR A 77 -14.78 7.03 -17.51
N ARG A 78 -14.94 8.32 -17.82
CA ARG A 78 -14.59 8.90 -19.14
C ARG A 78 -13.26 9.63 -19.13
N TYR A 79 -12.61 9.72 -17.96
CA TYR A 79 -11.34 10.40 -17.81
C TYR A 79 -10.20 9.42 -18.08
N ALA A 80 -9.24 9.87 -18.89
CA ALA A 80 -8.08 9.08 -19.25
C ALA A 80 -6.91 9.98 -19.62
N TYR A 81 -5.71 9.45 -19.46
CA TYR A 81 -4.50 10.06 -20.00
C TYR A 81 -4.00 9.22 -21.19
N ASN A 82 -3.94 9.84 -22.37
CA ASN A 82 -3.48 9.18 -23.61
C ASN A 82 -4.13 7.80 -23.90
N GLY A 83 -5.43 7.66 -23.62
CA GLY A 83 -6.19 6.44 -23.89
C GLY A 83 -5.88 5.26 -22.98
N ARG A 84 -5.25 5.51 -21.81
CA ARG A 84 -4.86 4.45 -20.85
C ARG A 84 -5.86 4.30 -19.69
N GLY A 85 -6.96 5.02 -19.70
CA GLY A 85 -7.93 5.04 -18.60
C GLY A 85 -7.49 5.93 -17.44
N ALA A 86 -8.07 5.68 -16.27
CA ALA A 86 -7.77 6.44 -15.07
C ALA A 86 -6.47 6.02 -14.40
N GLU A 87 -5.97 4.80 -14.67
CA GLU A 87 -4.78 4.22 -14.03
C GLU A 87 -4.84 4.38 -12.51
N LEU A 88 -5.80 3.69 -11.87
CA LEU A 88 -6.11 3.90 -10.46
C LEU A 88 -5.00 3.34 -9.56
N SER A 89 -4.50 4.16 -8.63
CA SER A 89 -3.28 3.90 -7.85
C SER A 89 -3.47 3.84 -6.34
N GLU A 90 -4.67 4.00 -5.80
CA GLU A 90 -4.94 3.83 -4.37
C GLU A 90 -6.44 3.68 -4.11
N LEU A 91 -6.79 3.06 -2.99
CA LEU A 91 -8.16 2.96 -2.50
C LEU A 91 -8.21 3.22 -1.00
N LEU A 92 -8.92 4.26 -0.55
CA LEU A 92 -8.94 4.66 0.84
C LEU A 92 -10.22 5.39 1.25
N TYR A 93 -10.53 5.34 2.55
CA TYR A 93 -11.57 6.18 3.15
C TYR A 93 -10.98 7.50 3.63
N PHE A 94 -11.68 8.58 3.30
CA PHE A 94 -11.43 9.93 3.80
C PHE A 94 -12.75 10.67 3.93
N ASN A 95 -12.97 11.39 5.04
CA ASN A 95 -14.19 12.17 5.27
C ASN A 95 -15.48 11.38 4.96
N ASP A 96 -15.57 10.15 5.51
CA ASP A 96 -16.68 9.20 5.38
C ASP A 96 -17.03 8.75 3.95
N LYS A 97 -16.12 8.96 3.01
CA LYS A 97 -16.27 8.57 1.62
C LYS A 97 -15.09 7.69 1.17
N LEU A 98 -15.35 6.83 0.21
CA LEU A 98 -14.32 6.03 -0.45
C LEU A 98 -13.75 6.81 -1.63
N TYR A 99 -12.42 6.91 -1.70
CA TYR A 99 -11.70 7.58 -2.77
C TYR A 99 -10.70 6.66 -3.44
N THR A 100 -10.44 6.95 -4.71
CA THR A 100 -9.32 6.41 -5.49
C THR A 100 -8.65 7.55 -6.25
N ILE A 101 -7.42 7.33 -6.70
CA ILE A 101 -6.62 8.35 -7.39
C ILE A 101 -6.14 7.84 -8.75
N GLY A 102 -6.15 8.71 -9.75
CA GLY A 102 -5.62 8.38 -11.07
C GLY A 102 -4.15 8.76 -11.19
N ASP A 103 -3.30 7.78 -11.53
CA ASP A 103 -1.84 7.93 -11.62
C ASP A 103 -1.43 9.14 -12.48
N LYS A 104 -1.88 9.21 -13.74
CA LYS A 104 -1.41 10.26 -14.65
C LYS A 104 -2.39 11.40 -14.86
N THR A 105 -3.65 11.16 -14.55
CA THR A 105 -4.67 12.21 -14.65
C THR A 105 -4.58 13.19 -13.49
N GLY A 106 -4.03 12.76 -12.36
CA GLY A 106 -4.02 13.52 -11.12
C GLY A 106 -5.41 13.73 -10.51
N ILE A 107 -6.41 12.96 -10.96
CA ILE A 107 -7.79 13.11 -10.46
C ILE A 107 -7.99 12.24 -9.24
N VAL A 108 -8.47 12.84 -8.16
CA VAL A 108 -9.02 12.13 -7.01
C VAL A 108 -10.51 11.90 -7.27
N PHE A 109 -10.91 10.63 -7.33
CA PHE A 109 -12.30 10.24 -7.58
C PHE A 109 -12.96 9.78 -6.29
N GLU A 110 -14.18 10.22 -6.04
CA GLU A 110 -15.09 9.59 -5.11
C GLU A 110 -15.65 8.31 -5.77
N VAL A 111 -15.52 7.17 -5.09
CA VAL A 111 -16.02 5.87 -5.55
C VAL A 111 -17.46 5.72 -5.08
N LYS A 112 -18.40 5.68 -6.01
CA LYS A 112 -19.83 5.55 -5.71
C LYS A 112 -20.28 4.09 -5.73
N HIS A 113 -21.23 3.78 -4.87
CA HIS A 113 -21.99 2.53 -5.02
C HIS A 113 -22.69 2.53 -6.38
N GLY A 114 -22.56 1.44 -7.13
CA GLY A 114 -23.12 1.35 -8.49
C GLY A 114 -22.10 1.47 -9.62
N GLY A 115 -20.82 1.73 -9.31
CA GLY A 115 -19.74 1.63 -10.29
C GLY A 115 -19.29 2.94 -10.92
N ASP A 116 -19.74 4.10 -10.41
CA ASP A 116 -19.31 5.40 -10.91
C ASP A 116 -18.10 5.94 -10.15
N LEU A 117 -17.17 6.54 -10.89
CA LEU A 117 -16.04 7.32 -10.38
C LEU A 117 -16.33 8.81 -10.63
N ILE A 118 -16.61 9.54 -9.55
CA ILE A 118 -16.95 10.96 -9.60
C ILE A 118 -15.71 11.81 -9.30
N PRO A 119 -15.22 12.64 -10.23
CA PRO A 119 -14.11 13.55 -9.94
C PRO A 119 -14.42 14.48 -8.77
N TRP A 120 -13.49 14.55 -7.82
CA TRP A 120 -13.60 15.46 -6.68
C TRP A 120 -12.55 16.57 -6.74
N VAL A 121 -11.28 16.24 -6.88
CA VAL A 121 -10.18 17.20 -6.97
C VAL A 121 -9.27 16.82 -8.13
N ILE A 122 -8.73 17.80 -8.83
CA ILE A 122 -7.70 17.62 -9.86
C ILE A 122 -6.38 18.18 -9.33
N LEU A 123 -5.37 17.33 -9.28
CA LEU A 123 -4.03 17.65 -8.81
C LEU A 123 -3.13 17.99 -9.99
N SER A 124 -2.61 19.21 -10.04
CA SER A 124 -1.60 19.61 -11.01
C SER A 124 -0.22 19.12 -10.56
N ASN A 125 0.64 18.77 -11.52
CA ASN A 125 1.97 18.22 -11.28
C ASN A 125 2.92 19.21 -10.57
N GLY A 126 3.97 18.66 -9.93
CA GLY A 126 5.01 19.44 -9.26
C GLY A 126 4.45 20.38 -8.20
N PRO A 127 4.83 21.66 -8.21
CA PRO A 127 4.38 22.67 -7.22
C PRO A 127 2.91 23.04 -7.36
N GLY A 128 2.15 22.49 -8.31
CA GLY A 128 0.72 22.75 -8.49
C GLY A 128 0.41 23.74 -9.62
N ASN A 129 1.38 24.13 -10.43
CA ASN A 129 1.26 25.07 -11.54
C ASN A 129 1.71 24.50 -12.90
N GLN A 130 1.79 23.18 -13.01
CA GLN A 130 2.15 22.50 -14.25
C GLN A 130 0.88 22.18 -15.06
N LYS A 131 1.02 22.10 -16.38
CA LYS A 131 -0.11 21.76 -17.28
C LYS A 131 -0.51 20.28 -17.24
N ASP A 132 0.40 19.42 -16.78
CA ASP A 132 0.16 17.99 -16.70
C ASP A 132 -0.46 17.63 -15.34
N GLY A 133 -1.25 16.55 -15.29
CA GLY A 133 -1.78 15.98 -14.06
C GLY A 133 -0.66 15.45 -13.16
N PHE A 134 -0.91 15.43 -11.87
CA PHE A 134 0.02 14.88 -10.88
C PHE A 134 0.12 13.38 -11.06
N LYS A 135 1.34 12.86 -11.12
CA LYS A 135 1.57 11.41 -11.12
C LYS A 135 1.39 10.87 -9.71
N ALA A 136 0.15 10.48 -9.41
CA ALA A 136 -0.27 10.06 -8.08
C ALA A 136 -0.06 8.55 -7.90
N GLU A 137 0.85 8.16 -7.02
CA GLU A 137 1.22 6.76 -6.82
C GLU A 137 0.75 6.19 -5.48
N TRP A 138 0.58 7.03 -4.48
CA TRP A 138 0.16 6.62 -3.15
C TRP A 138 -0.67 7.70 -2.48
N ALA A 139 -1.54 7.27 -1.56
CA ALA A 139 -2.25 8.20 -0.69
C ALA A 139 -2.46 7.63 0.72
N THR A 140 -2.54 8.53 1.70
CA THR A 140 -2.82 8.20 3.09
C THR A 140 -3.53 9.35 3.79
N VAL A 141 -4.18 9.06 4.91
CA VAL A 141 -4.80 10.08 5.76
C VAL A 141 -3.91 10.38 6.96
N LYS A 142 -3.63 11.64 7.20
CA LYS A 142 -2.92 12.15 8.38
C LYS A 142 -3.59 13.43 8.87
N ASP A 143 -3.92 13.49 10.15
CA ASP A 143 -4.50 14.66 10.81
C ASP A 143 -5.70 15.26 10.05
N ASP A 144 -6.68 14.38 9.72
CA ASP A 144 -7.89 14.75 8.97
C ASP A 144 -7.65 15.37 7.59
N LYS A 145 -6.49 15.13 6.99
CA LYS A 145 -6.13 15.55 5.63
C LYS A 145 -5.69 14.35 4.80
N LEU A 146 -5.98 14.41 3.51
CA LEU A 146 -5.53 13.43 2.53
C LEU A 146 -4.18 13.87 1.98
N TYR A 147 -3.18 13.02 2.12
CA TYR A 147 -1.85 13.18 1.52
C TYR A 147 -1.76 12.30 0.28
N VAL A 148 -1.40 12.87 -0.85
CA VAL A 148 -1.20 12.17 -2.13
C VAL A 148 0.22 12.43 -2.60
N GLY A 149 0.97 11.37 -2.85
CA GLY A 149 2.36 11.48 -3.29
C GLY A 149 2.64 10.77 -4.61
N SER A 150 3.82 10.99 -5.12
CA SER A 150 4.33 10.42 -6.35
C SER A 150 5.51 9.47 -6.07
N THR A 151 6.21 9.04 -7.12
CA THR A 151 7.30 8.06 -7.04
C THR A 151 8.46 8.46 -6.13
N GLY A 152 8.62 9.76 -5.81
CA GLY A 152 9.78 10.26 -5.04
C GLY A 152 11.08 10.29 -5.85
N MET A 153 11.02 10.21 -7.19
CA MET A 153 12.17 10.17 -8.08
C MET A 153 12.32 11.46 -8.87
N THR A 154 13.53 11.69 -9.37
CA THR A 154 13.79 12.67 -10.44
C THR A 154 13.82 11.97 -11.79
N PHE A 155 13.33 12.63 -12.83
CA PHE A 155 13.30 12.09 -14.17
C PHE A 155 13.98 13.04 -15.16
N LEU A 156 14.73 12.47 -16.11
CA LEU A 156 15.25 13.24 -17.23
C LEU A 156 14.10 13.55 -18.21
N ASP A 157 13.76 14.81 -18.38
CA ASP A 157 12.90 15.24 -19.48
C ASP A 157 13.70 15.18 -20.79
N LYS A 158 13.44 14.12 -21.56
CA LYS A 158 14.19 13.88 -22.83
C LYS A 158 14.00 14.99 -23.85
N ARG A 159 12.91 15.78 -23.76
CA ARG A 159 12.62 16.89 -24.68
C ARG A 159 13.46 18.13 -24.38
N THR A 160 13.68 18.43 -23.09
CA THR A 160 14.38 19.62 -22.64
C THR A 160 15.82 19.36 -22.18
N GLY A 161 16.18 18.09 -21.91
CA GLY A 161 17.44 17.70 -21.28
C GLY A 161 17.53 18.04 -19.80
N ASN A 162 16.45 18.60 -19.21
CA ASN A 162 16.43 19.00 -17.80
C ASN A 162 15.98 17.85 -16.89
N ILE A 163 16.43 17.89 -15.63
CA ILE A 163 15.96 16.98 -14.61
C ILE A 163 14.67 17.53 -14.00
N SER A 164 13.57 16.81 -14.19
CA SER A 164 12.30 17.11 -13.56
C SER A 164 12.31 16.63 -12.10
N LYS A 165 11.91 17.50 -11.17
CA LYS A 165 11.71 17.24 -9.74
C LYS A 165 10.23 17.18 -9.37
N ASN A 166 9.33 17.11 -10.34
CA ASN A 166 7.88 17.16 -10.11
C ASN A 166 7.37 16.00 -9.24
N ALA A 167 7.95 14.81 -9.36
CA ALA A 167 7.57 13.64 -8.55
C ALA A 167 8.15 13.67 -7.12
N LEU A 168 8.84 14.72 -6.72
CA LEU A 168 9.28 14.95 -5.34
C LEU A 168 8.25 15.74 -4.51
N TRP A 169 7.15 16.16 -5.11
CA TRP A 169 6.07 16.88 -4.43
C TRP A 169 5.03 15.93 -3.85
N VAL A 170 4.38 16.37 -2.77
CA VAL A 170 3.24 15.71 -2.12
C VAL A 170 2.11 16.73 -2.07
N LYS A 171 0.89 16.28 -2.27
CA LYS A 171 -0.33 17.10 -2.17
C LYS A 171 -1.02 16.80 -0.85
N GLU A 172 -1.28 17.83 -0.08
CA GLU A 172 -2.12 17.81 1.11
C GLU A 172 -3.48 18.39 0.73
N ILE A 173 -4.57 17.66 1.01
CA ILE A 173 -5.93 18.02 0.61
C ILE A 173 -6.79 18.00 1.88
N ASN A 174 -7.49 19.09 2.16
CA ASN A 174 -8.43 19.15 3.26
C ASN A 174 -9.81 18.58 2.89
N LYS A 175 -10.74 18.54 3.85
CA LYS A 175 -12.10 17.99 3.64
C LYS A 175 -12.92 18.77 2.62
N GLU A 176 -12.61 20.03 2.41
CA GLU A 176 -13.23 20.96 1.45
C GLU A 176 -12.66 20.81 0.03
N GLY A 177 -11.54 20.10 -0.13
CA GLY A 177 -10.87 19.90 -1.43
C GLY A 177 -9.82 20.96 -1.74
N GLU A 178 -9.43 21.79 -0.79
CA GLU A 178 -8.32 22.74 -0.96
C GLU A 178 -6.99 21.98 -0.95
N VAL A 179 -6.10 22.30 -1.91
CA VAL A 179 -4.85 21.60 -2.16
C VAL A 179 -3.66 22.46 -1.82
N ILE A 180 -2.75 21.93 -1.00
CA ILE A 180 -1.44 22.50 -0.73
C ILE A 180 -0.38 21.58 -1.32
N SER A 181 0.56 22.15 -2.09
CA SER A 181 1.70 21.40 -2.65
C SER A 181 2.91 21.54 -1.73
N ILE A 182 3.46 20.42 -1.26
CA ILE A 182 4.57 20.37 -0.31
C ILE A 182 5.77 19.69 -0.97
N ASN A 183 6.94 20.34 -0.95
CA ASN A 183 8.16 19.75 -1.48
C ASN A 183 8.74 18.74 -0.48
N TRP A 184 8.82 17.46 -0.89
CA TRP A 184 9.36 16.34 -0.09
C TRP A 184 10.75 15.88 -0.56
N GLU A 185 11.49 16.71 -1.28
CA GLU A 185 12.85 16.37 -1.75
C GLU A 185 13.74 15.90 -0.59
N ASN A 186 13.72 16.63 0.55
CA ASN A 186 14.51 16.25 1.73
C ASN A 186 13.99 14.96 2.39
N GLN A 187 12.68 14.76 2.47
CA GLN A 187 12.07 13.58 3.06
C GLN A 187 12.44 12.32 2.26
N TYR A 188 12.25 12.34 0.94
CA TYR A 188 12.64 11.23 0.06
C TYR A 188 14.15 10.98 0.09
N LYS A 189 14.96 12.06 0.17
CA LYS A 189 16.41 11.91 0.33
C LYS A 189 16.77 11.17 1.63
N LYS A 190 16.18 11.53 2.77
CA LYS A 190 16.42 10.87 4.06
C LYS A 190 16.00 9.39 4.04
N VAL A 191 14.87 9.06 3.38
CA VAL A 191 14.44 7.67 3.16
C VAL A 191 15.50 6.91 2.36
N LYS A 192 15.95 7.47 1.24
CA LYS A 192 16.98 6.88 0.38
C LYS A 192 18.32 6.69 1.11
N ASP A 193 18.73 7.68 1.89
CA ASP A 193 19.96 7.63 2.68
C ASP A 193 19.91 6.52 3.75
N ALA A 194 18.78 6.38 4.45
CA ALA A 194 18.57 5.31 5.44
C ALA A 194 18.65 3.90 4.84
N MET A 195 18.31 3.75 3.55
CA MET A 195 18.46 2.51 2.79
C MET A 195 19.90 2.23 2.31
N GLY A 196 20.84 3.17 2.56
CA GLY A 196 22.22 3.08 2.07
C GLY A 196 22.34 3.19 0.55
N ILE A 197 21.42 3.94 -0.09
CA ILE A 197 21.40 4.14 -1.54
C ILE A 197 21.87 5.57 -1.83
N SER A 198 23.14 5.77 -2.21
CA SER A 198 23.71 7.09 -2.52
C SER A 198 23.42 7.53 -3.96
N SER A 199 23.72 6.67 -4.96
CA SER A 199 23.66 6.99 -6.38
C SER A 199 22.52 6.33 -7.16
N GLY A 200 21.84 5.35 -6.57
CA GLY A 200 20.74 4.61 -7.18
C GLY A 200 19.39 5.33 -7.09
N PHE A 201 18.33 4.54 -7.12
CA PHE A 201 16.96 5.06 -7.05
C PHE A 201 16.09 4.29 -6.06
N VAL A 202 15.03 4.94 -5.60
CA VAL A 202 13.94 4.36 -4.82
C VAL A 202 12.63 4.87 -5.42
N TRP A 203 11.73 3.96 -5.78
CA TRP A 203 10.43 4.26 -6.36
C TRP A 203 9.33 3.89 -5.37
N HIS A 204 8.51 4.86 -4.99
CA HIS A 204 7.46 4.70 -4.01
C HIS A 204 6.08 4.56 -4.68
N GLU A 205 5.32 3.53 -4.29
CA GLU A 205 3.90 3.37 -4.59
C GLU A 205 3.11 3.02 -3.31
N ALA A 206 3.78 2.61 -2.25
CA ALA A 206 3.16 2.20 -1.01
C ALA A 206 3.73 3.02 0.16
N VAL A 207 2.98 4.03 0.60
CA VAL A 207 3.31 4.90 1.73
C VAL A 207 2.07 5.12 2.58
N ASN A 208 2.18 4.93 3.89
CA ASN A 208 1.09 5.20 4.82
C ASN A 208 1.57 5.89 6.09
N TRP A 209 0.71 6.73 6.65
CA TRP A 209 0.85 7.27 7.99
C TRP A 209 0.27 6.30 9.02
N SER A 210 0.98 6.04 10.09
CA SER A 210 0.49 5.27 11.24
C SER A 210 0.13 6.21 12.40
N PRO A 211 -1.14 6.56 12.61
CA PRO A 211 -1.52 7.46 13.70
C PRO A 211 -1.29 6.81 15.08
N ARG A 212 -1.30 5.48 15.17
CA ARG A 212 -1.06 4.75 16.41
C ARG A 212 0.41 4.78 16.86
N LYS A 213 1.33 4.90 15.91
CA LYS A 213 2.78 4.92 16.16
C LYS A 213 3.40 6.28 15.92
N ASN A 214 2.64 7.21 15.37
CA ASN A 214 3.09 8.55 14.99
C ASN A 214 4.30 8.52 14.05
N ILE A 215 4.24 7.66 13.01
CA ILE A 215 5.31 7.46 12.03
C ILE A 215 4.76 7.35 10.61
N TRP A 216 5.57 7.80 9.66
CA TRP A 216 5.47 7.43 8.25
C TRP A 216 6.06 6.03 8.04
N VAL A 217 5.41 5.23 7.18
CA VAL A 217 5.89 3.92 6.77
C VAL A 217 5.92 3.88 5.25
N PHE A 218 7.08 3.51 4.70
CA PHE A 218 7.32 3.34 3.27
C PHE A 218 7.64 1.87 2.99
N MET A 219 7.03 1.32 1.96
CA MET A 219 7.37 0.02 1.40
C MET A 219 7.59 0.22 -0.11
N PRO A 220 8.83 0.52 -0.54
CA PRO A 220 9.08 0.91 -1.92
C PRO A 220 8.78 -0.21 -2.92
N ARG A 221 8.28 0.16 -4.09
CA ARG A 221 8.11 -0.78 -5.20
C ARG A 221 9.44 -1.20 -5.78
N LYS A 222 10.33 -0.25 -6.00
CA LYS A 222 11.64 -0.50 -6.60
C LYS A 222 12.73 0.18 -5.78
N CYS A 223 13.88 -0.48 -5.63
CA CYS A 223 15.06 0.13 -5.04
C CYS A 223 16.35 -0.50 -5.58
N SER A 224 17.30 0.34 -5.98
CA SER A 224 18.57 -0.12 -6.52
C SER A 224 19.70 0.83 -6.16
N LYS A 225 20.90 0.28 -5.93
CA LYS A 225 22.16 1.05 -5.84
C LYS A 225 22.70 1.47 -7.20
N GLN A 226 22.21 0.84 -8.27
CA GLN A 226 22.56 1.19 -9.65
C GLN A 226 21.70 2.38 -10.13
N GLN A 227 22.21 3.12 -11.10
CA GLN A 227 21.44 4.21 -11.70
C GLN A 227 20.20 3.67 -12.43
N PHE A 228 19.16 4.49 -12.47
CA PHE A 228 17.91 4.14 -13.12
C PHE A 228 18.13 3.88 -14.63
N SER A 229 17.66 2.73 -15.09
CA SER A 229 17.42 2.41 -16.48
C SER A 229 16.20 1.50 -16.57
N ALA A 230 15.53 1.46 -17.73
CA ALA A 230 14.36 0.61 -17.93
C ALA A 230 14.67 -0.87 -17.63
N GLN A 231 15.85 -1.36 -18.05
CA GLN A 231 16.26 -2.73 -17.79
C GLN A 231 16.46 -3.04 -16.30
N ILE A 232 17.07 -2.10 -15.54
CA ILE A 232 17.28 -2.29 -14.09
C ILE A 232 15.94 -2.19 -13.38
N GLU A 233 15.12 -1.21 -13.72
CA GLU A 233 13.80 -1.01 -13.13
C GLU A 233 12.91 -2.25 -13.30
N GLU A 234 12.81 -2.82 -14.50
CA GLU A 234 11.96 -3.98 -14.79
C GLU A 234 12.39 -5.24 -14.02
N ASN A 235 13.67 -5.39 -13.68
CA ASN A 235 14.23 -6.56 -13.01
C ASN A 235 14.48 -6.35 -11.50
N THR A 236 14.10 -5.20 -10.95
CA THR A 236 14.39 -4.86 -9.55
C THR A 236 13.10 -4.54 -8.80
N GLY A 237 12.86 -5.26 -7.71
CA GLY A 237 11.87 -4.91 -6.68
C GLY A 237 12.53 -4.26 -5.47
N CYS A 238 11.78 -4.15 -4.39
CA CYS A 238 12.30 -3.73 -3.08
C CYS A 238 11.70 -4.59 -1.97
N ASN A 239 12.51 -5.00 -1.00
CA ASN A 239 12.07 -5.87 0.09
C ASN A 239 12.46 -5.30 1.46
N GLN A 240 12.15 -4.01 1.65
CA GLN A 240 12.43 -3.28 2.89
C GLN A 240 11.19 -2.49 3.34
N ILE A 241 11.11 -2.28 4.65
CA ILE A 241 10.21 -1.32 5.30
C ILE A 241 11.07 -0.15 5.76
N ILE A 242 10.66 1.07 5.48
CA ILE A 242 11.31 2.26 6.01
C ILE A 242 10.32 2.98 6.91
N THR A 243 10.75 3.28 8.13
CA THR A 243 9.97 4.07 9.08
C THR A 243 10.61 5.42 9.29
N ALA A 244 9.79 6.46 9.41
CA ALA A 244 10.26 7.80 9.75
C ALA A 244 9.32 8.43 10.78
N ASN A 245 9.86 9.13 11.77
CA ASN A 245 9.02 9.97 12.61
C ASN A 245 8.45 11.14 11.79
N GLU A 246 7.49 11.87 12.34
CA GLU A 246 6.73 12.88 11.62
C GLU A 246 7.59 13.91 10.88
N ASN A 247 8.66 14.39 11.49
CA ASN A 247 9.56 15.40 10.92
C ASN A 247 10.79 14.81 10.19
N PHE A 248 10.84 13.47 10.02
CA PHE A 248 11.95 12.77 9.39
C PHE A 248 13.32 13.01 10.04
N SER A 249 13.36 13.27 11.36
CA SER A 249 14.62 13.36 12.10
C SER A 249 15.18 11.99 12.51
N ASP A 250 14.33 10.97 12.58
CA ASP A 250 14.70 9.56 12.81
C ASP A 250 14.08 8.72 11.70
N VAL A 251 14.94 8.22 10.78
CA VAL A 251 14.55 7.39 9.64
C VAL A 251 15.32 6.08 9.69
N LYS A 252 14.61 4.95 9.64
CA LYS A 252 15.19 3.61 9.76
C LYS A 252 14.74 2.72 8.61
N ALA A 253 15.68 2.02 7.98
CA ALA A 253 15.41 0.95 7.04
C ALA A 253 15.47 -0.41 7.74
N ILE A 254 14.47 -1.24 7.50
CA ILE A 254 14.27 -2.56 8.11
C ILE A 254 14.20 -3.58 6.98
N ASN A 255 15.07 -4.57 7.01
CA ASN A 255 15.01 -5.68 6.06
C ASN A 255 13.91 -6.66 6.45
N ILE A 256 13.16 -7.12 5.47
CA ILE A 256 12.18 -8.19 5.67
C ILE A 256 12.95 -9.50 5.77
N ASP A 257 12.61 -10.33 6.76
CA ASP A 257 13.33 -11.54 7.15
C ASP A 257 13.30 -12.66 6.09
N ARG A 258 12.32 -12.60 5.18
CA ARG A 258 12.19 -13.56 4.07
C ARG A 258 12.46 -12.85 2.74
N ALA A 259 13.23 -13.51 1.88
CA ALA A 259 13.44 -13.05 0.51
C ALA A 259 12.09 -12.96 -0.25
N ALA A 260 11.97 -11.97 -1.13
CA ALA A 260 10.85 -11.88 -2.05
C ALA A 260 10.81 -13.11 -2.98
N ILE A 261 9.61 -13.50 -3.41
CA ILE A 261 9.41 -14.66 -4.29
C ILE A 261 10.10 -14.48 -5.65
N ASP A 262 10.22 -13.25 -6.09
CA ASP A 262 10.94 -12.84 -7.30
C ASP A 262 11.67 -11.52 -7.02
N PRO A 263 12.94 -11.37 -7.43
CA PRO A 263 13.70 -10.12 -7.24
C PRO A 263 13.05 -8.87 -7.85
N ALA A 264 12.21 -9.03 -8.88
CA ALA A 264 11.50 -7.93 -9.51
C ALA A 264 10.21 -7.54 -8.77
N SER A 265 9.76 -8.35 -7.78
CA SER A 265 8.55 -8.03 -7.04
C SER A 265 8.77 -6.89 -6.04
N GLY A 266 7.87 -5.92 -6.05
CA GLY A 266 7.91 -4.76 -5.15
C GLY A 266 6.54 -4.35 -4.68
N PHE A 267 6.49 -3.51 -3.66
CA PHE A 267 5.25 -3.14 -3.00
C PHE A 267 4.50 -2.06 -3.79
N SER A 268 3.29 -2.39 -4.25
CA SER A 268 2.40 -1.45 -4.91
C SER A 268 1.39 -0.81 -3.96
N SER A 269 1.01 -1.49 -2.87
CA SER A 269 0.18 -0.93 -1.81
C SER A 269 0.34 -1.72 -0.52
N PHE A 270 0.00 -1.10 0.61
CA PHE A 270 -0.21 -1.79 1.87
C PHE A 270 -1.21 -1.07 2.77
N LYS A 271 -1.80 -1.81 3.71
CA LYS A 271 -2.61 -1.25 4.80
C LYS A 271 -2.26 -1.95 6.12
N PHE A 272 -2.32 -1.19 7.22
CA PHE A 272 -2.22 -1.77 8.55
C PHE A 272 -3.46 -2.62 8.85
N ILE A 273 -3.24 -3.84 9.30
CA ILE A 273 -4.33 -4.75 9.65
C ILE A 273 -5.08 -4.20 10.87
N PRO A 274 -6.42 -4.06 10.81
CA PRO A 274 -7.23 -3.57 11.91
C PRO A 274 -7.02 -4.36 13.21
N ASN A 275 -7.05 -3.67 14.35
CA ASN A 275 -6.90 -4.23 15.69
C ASN A 275 -5.54 -4.87 16.01
N THR A 276 -4.50 -4.65 15.20
CA THR A 276 -3.11 -5.06 15.49
C THR A 276 -2.25 -3.93 16.08
N ARG A 277 -2.84 -2.80 16.42
CA ARG A 277 -2.14 -1.56 16.85
C ARG A 277 -1.13 -1.07 15.81
N ASN A 278 -1.43 -1.27 14.52
CA ASN A 278 -0.54 -0.99 13.38
C ASN A 278 0.81 -1.73 13.47
N ASN A 279 0.81 -2.96 14.03
CA ASN A 279 1.96 -3.84 14.00
C ASN A 279 1.98 -4.69 12.75
N ASP A 280 0.84 -5.27 12.37
CA ASP A 280 0.74 -6.15 11.23
C ASP A 280 0.30 -5.37 9.99
N ILE A 281 0.93 -5.66 8.88
CA ILE A 281 0.75 -5.01 7.59
C ILE A 281 0.34 -6.08 6.59
N PHE A 282 -0.79 -5.89 5.92
CA PHE A 282 -1.10 -6.61 4.69
C PHE A 282 -0.62 -5.79 3.51
N ALA A 283 0.24 -6.36 2.69
CA ALA A 283 0.84 -5.70 1.55
C ALA A 283 0.57 -6.45 0.25
N ILE A 284 0.46 -5.68 -0.84
CA ILE A 284 0.39 -6.16 -2.20
C ILE A 284 1.72 -5.91 -2.87
N LYS A 285 2.28 -6.96 -3.47
CA LYS A 285 3.45 -6.89 -4.34
C LYS A 285 3.05 -7.18 -5.77
N THR A 286 3.66 -6.46 -6.71
CA THR A 286 3.45 -6.68 -8.14
C THR A 286 4.77 -6.91 -8.86
N ILE A 287 4.69 -7.70 -9.93
CA ILE A 287 5.75 -7.88 -10.93
C ILE A 287 5.20 -7.42 -12.27
N GLU A 288 5.97 -6.60 -12.96
CA GLU A 288 5.74 -6.24 -14.35
C GLU A 288 7.05 -6.48 -15.09
N ARG A 289 7.12 -7.53 -15.91
CA ARG A 289 8.32 -7.89 -16.62
C ARG A 289 7.97 -8.56 -17.96
N ASN A 290 8.56 -8.07 -19.06
CA ASN A 290 8.31 -8.58 -20.42
C ASN A 290 6.81 -8.62 -20.79
N GLY A 291 6.04 -7.61 -20.35
CA GLY A 291 4.60 -7.53 -20.60
C GLY A 291 3.74 -8.54 -19.81
N GLN A 292 4.35 -9.31 -18.93
CA GLN A 292 3.64 -10.21 -17.99
C GLN A 292 3.52 -9.52 -16.63
N THR A 293 2.38 -9.73 -15.99
CA THR A 293 2.08 -9.18 -14.67
C THR A 293 1.73 -10.31 -13.71
N ALA A 294 2.05 -10.12 -12.44
CA ALA A 294 1.62 -11.01 -11.36
C ALA A 294 1.45 -10.20 -10.07
N THR A 295 0.42 -10.55 -9.31
CA THR A 295 0.11 -9.91 -8.02
C THR A 295 0.20 -10.91 -6.89
N TYR A 296 0.85 -10.52 -5.81
CA TYR A 296 1.04 -11.31 -4.60
C TYR A 296 0.52 -10.55 -3.37
N GLY A 297 -0.11 -11.29 -2.46
CA GLY A 297 -0.45 -10.78 -1.13
C GLY A 297 0.48 -11.37 -0.08
N THR A 298 0.91 -10.56 0.88
CA THR A 298 1.78 -10.96 1.99
C THR A 298 1.36 -10.26 3.28
N VAL A 299 1.64 -10.86 4.44
CA VAL A 299 1.49 -10.20 5.74
C VAL A 299 2.85 -10.14 6.42
N ILE A 300 3.23 -8.96 6.87
CA ILE A 300 4.53 -8.67 7.48
C ILE A 300 4.29 -7.83 8.73
N ASP A 301 5.03 -8.03 9.81
CA ASP A 301 4.97 -7.08 10.91
C ASP A 301 5.85 -5.86 10.64
N ILE A 302 5.63 -4.79 11.39
CA ILE A 302 6.35 -3.51 11.22
C ILE A 302 7.86 -3.63 11.45
N ASN A 303 8.34 -4.71 12.08
CA ASN A 303 9.74 -5.00 12.31
C ASN A 303 10.36 -5.88 11.23
N GLY A 304 9.61 -6.21 10.18
CA GLY A 304 10.09 -6.98 9.02
C GLY A 304 9.93 -8.49 9.14
N LYS A 305 9.25 -9.00 10.17
CA LYS A 305 8.96 -10.43 10.28
C LYS A 305 7.80 -10.82 9.36
N THR A 306 8.00 -11.81 8.53
CA THR A 306 6.96 -12.35 7.64
C THR A 306 5.98 -13.25 8.43
N LEU A 307 4.69 -12.87 8.41
CA LEU A 307 3.59 -13.59 9.05
C LEU A 307 2.76 -14.41 8.05
N LEU A 308 2.72 -14.00 6.79
CA LEU A 308 2.22 -14.75 5.63
C LEU A 308 3.20 -14.54 4.48
N PRO A 309 3.87 -15.58 3.98
CA PRO A 309 4.73 -15.48 2.79
C PRO A 309 3.99 -14.98 1.56
N ASP A 310 4.72 -14.45 0.58
CA ASP A 310 4.19 -14.03 -0.71
C ASP A 310 3.32 -15.13 -1.32
N LYS A 311 2.02 -14.87 -1.44
CA LYS A 311 1.04 -15.76 -2.03
C LYS A 311 0.52 -15.15 -3.31
N ARG A 312 0.70 -15.82 -4.45
CA ARG A 312 0.14 -15.36 -5.72
C ARG A 312 -1.37 -15.33 -5.65
N ILE A 313 -1.98 -14.21 -6.01
CA ILE A 313 -3.42 -13.99 -5.93
C ILE A 313 -4.05 -13.72 -7.29
N LEU A 314 -3.31 -13.14 -8.24
CA LEU A 314 -3.77 -12.84 -9.59
C LEU A 314 -2.61 -12.88 -10.58
N ASP A 315 -2.96 -13.16 -11.86
CA ASP A 315 -2.07 -13.03 -13.01
C ASP A 315 -2.18 -11.65 -13.68
N ASP A 316 -3.01 -10.76 -13.13
CA ASP A 316 -3.22 -9.40 -13.57
C ASP A 316 -2.65 -8.39 -12.58
N ASN A 317 -2.39 -7.17 -13.07
CA ASN A 317 -1.84 -6.09 -12.27
C ASN A 317 -2.93 -5.45 -11.40
N MET A 318 -3.10 -5.94 -10.17
CA MET A 318 -3.91 -5.28 -9.14
C MET A 318 -2.99 -4.58 -8.17
N LYS A 319 -3.06 -3.25 -8.15
CA LYS A 319 -2.10 -2.43 -7.43
C LYS A 319 -2.53 -2.07 -6.00
N GLU A 320 -3.84 -2.09 -5.69
CA GLU A 320 -4.34 -1.30 -4.59
C GLU A 320 -5.17 -2.09 -3.57
N LEU A 321 -4.96 -1.80 -2.29
CA LEU A 321 -5.55 -2.49 -1.16
C LEU A 321 -6.39 -1.56 -0.28
N HIS A 322 -7.57 -2.02 0.11
CA HIS A 322 -8.38 -1.40 1.15
C HIS A 322 -9.02 -2.45 2.07
N PHE A 323 -9.04 -2.20 3.39
CA PHE A 323 -9.87 -2.97 4.31
C PHE A 323 -11.28 -2.38 4.37
N SER A 324 -12.30 -3.17 4.01
CA SER A 324 -13.68 -2.80 4.29
C SER A 324 -13.86 -2.85 5.82
N GLY A 325 -13.91 -1.68 6.45
CA GLY A 325 -14.20 -1.55 7.87
C GLY A 325 -15.61 -2.03 8.19
N SER A 326 -15.93 -2.15 9.48
CA SER A 326 -17.23 -2.58 10.02
C SER A 326 -18.41 -1.65 9.70
N GLN A 327 -18.21 -0.56 9.00
CA GLN A 327 -19.25 0.23 8.37
C GLN A 327 -19.40 -0.28 6.93
N GLY A 328 -20.36 -1.17 6.75
CA GLY A 328 -20.55 -1.94 5.55
C GLY A 328 -20.62 -1.08 4.28
N ILE A 329 -19.88 -1.51 3.26
CA ILE A 329 -20.31 -1.33 1.88
C ILE A 329 -21.60 -2.17 1.74
N LYS A 330 -22.75 -1.57 2.01
CA LYS A 330 -24.08 -2.13 1.73
C LYS A 330 -24.42 -1.87 0.28
#